data_379313cb7be9aa5bad0fe9a6648a4b1d
#
_entry.id   379313cb7be9aa5bad0fe9a6648a4b1d
#
_cell.length_a   1.000
_cell.length_b   1.000
_cell.length_c   1.000
_cell.angle_alpha   90.00
_cell.angle_beta   90.00
_cell.angle_gamma   90.00
#
_symmetry.space_group_name_H-M   'P 1'
#
loop_
_entity.id
_entity.type
_entity.pdbx_description
1 polymer ?
#
loop_
_entity_poly.entity_id
_entity_poly.type
_entity_poly.pdbx_seq_one_letter_code
_entity_poly.pdbx_strand_id
1 'polypeptide(L)'
;MIVCLDIETTFKKDDLYSYNGDNQLVSVGYKTQTGKEDYIWFYHKERSPTENGKSMLQNLLYNTTVLIGHNIKFDLSWLYNCGFTYNNSVYDTMVVEYVLARGLHRDLSLDGSCKRRKVKPHYLI
;
A
#
# COMPACT_ATOMS: atom_id res chain seq x y z
N MET A 1 -11.65 -9.59 7.82
CA MET A 1 -11.69 -8.12 7.73
C MET A 1 -11.13 -7.71 6.37
N ILE A 2 -11.74 -6.74 5.74
CA ILE A 2 -11.26 -6.16 4.48
C ILE A 2 -10.47 -4.90 4.80
N VAL A 3 -9.26 -4.79 4.26
CA VAL A 3 -8.35 -3.67 4.54
C VAL A 3 -7.83 -3.10 3.23
N CYS A 4 -7.91 -1.79 3.10
CA CYS A 4 -7.22 -1.04 2.05
C CYS A 4 -5.90 -0.54 2.62
N LEU A 5 -4.81 -0.75 1.88
CA LEU A 5 -3.47 -0.48 2.38
C LEU A 5 -2.65 0.23 1.30
N ASP A 6 -1.83 1.15 1.76
CA ASP A 6 -0.85 1.84 0.94
C ASP A 6 0.44 2.03 1.74
N ILE A 7 1.57 1.77 1.11
CA ILE A 7 2.87 1.96 1.76
C ILE A 7 3.59 3.15 1.14
N GLU A 8 4.47 3.76 1.93
CA GLU A 8 5.46 4.72 1.46
C GLU A 8 6.86 4.22 1.78
N THR A 9 7.75 4.38 0.83
CA THR A 9 9.14 3.96 0.95
C THR A 9 10.06 5.11 0.55
N THR A 10 11.28 5.07 1.05
CA THR A 10 12.34 5.87 0.43
C THR A 10 12.73 5.20 -0.89
N PHE A 11 13.27 5.95 -1.81
CA PHE A 11 13.83 5.37 -3.03
C PHE A 11 15.01 6.19 -3.51
N LYS A 12 15.97 5.50 -4.10
CA LYS A 12 17.01 6.14 -4.90
C LYS A 12 16.56 6.16 -6.34
N LYS A 13 16.92 7.20 -7.07
CA LYS A 13 16.45 7.51 -8.42
C LYS A 13 16.50 6.33 -9.39
N ASP A 14 17.43 5.41 -9.23
CA ASP A 14 17.64 4.30 -10.15
C ASP A 14 17.29 2.94 -9.57
N ASP A 15 16.64 2.88 -8.39
CA ASP A 15 16.46 1.63 -7.69
C ASP A 15 15.21 1.64 -6.81
N LEU A 16 14.05 1.58 -7.47
CA LEU A 16 12.74 1.59 -6.80
C LEU A 16 12.47 0.32 -5.98
N TYR A 17 13.16 -0.76 -6.30
CA TYR A 17 12.93 -2.07 -5.68
C TYR A 17 14.10 -2.52 -4.80
N SER A 18 14.98 -1.62 -4.42
CA SER A 18 16.13 -1.97 -3.59
C SER A 18 15.71 -2.18 -2.14
N TYR A 19 15.22 -3.34 -1.87
CA TYR A 19 14.98 -3.81 -0.51
C TYR A 19 16.29 -4.08 0.24
N ASN A 20 17.37 -4.28 -0.48
CA ASN A 20 18.67 -4.71 0.05
C ASN A 20 19.63 -3.56 0.25
N GLY A 21 19.22 -2.36 -0.11
CA GLY A 21 20.08 -1.20 -0.06
C GLY A 21 19.65 -0.20 0.99
N ASP A 22 19.81 1.05 0.62
CA ASP A 22 19.57 2.18 1.50
C ASP A 22 18.10 2.58 1.56
N ASN A 23 17.21 1.88 0.83
CA ASN A 23 15.78 2.18 0.83
C ASN A 23 15.09 1.55 2.03
N GLN A 24 14.15 2.28 2.59
CA GLN A 24 13.48 1.89 3.82
C GLN A 24 11.97 2.09 3.72
N LEU A 25 11.24 1.26 4.45
CA LEU A 25 9.81 1.43 4.63
C LEU A 25 9.57 2.64 5.53
N VAL A 26 8.86 3.63 5.03
CA VAL A 26 8.59 4.88 5.74
C VAL A 26 7.34 4.76 6.57
N SER A 27 6.23 4.37 5.94
CA SER A 27 4.95 4.28 6.61
C SER A 27 4.02 3.33 5.89
N VAL A 28 3.02 2.86 6.61
CA VAL A 28 1.90 2.09 6.08
C VAL A 28 0.61 2.76 6.50
N GLY A 29 -0.15 3.24 5.52
CA GLY A 29 -1.50 3.76 5.74
C GLY A 29 -2.51 2.66 5.48
N TYR A 30 -3.56 2.61 6.27
CA TYR A 30 -4.61 1.62 6.07
C TYR A 30 -5.98 2.14 6.48
N LYS A 31 -7.00 1.54 5.88
CA LYS A 31 -8.40 1.77 6.22
C LYS A 31 -9.13 0.45 6.22
N THR A 32 -9.90 0.20 7.28
CA THR A 32 -10.72 -1.02 7.39
C THR A 32 -12.12 -0.77 6.83
N GLN A 33 -12.84 -1.84 6.55
CA GLN A 33 -14.24 -1.76 6.08
C GLN A 33 -15.18 -1.10 7.08
N THR A 34 -14.80 -1.07 8.37
CA THR A 34 -15.58 -0.39 9.42
C THR A 34 -15.29 1.11 9.49
N GLY A 35 -14.39 1.60 8.65
CA GLY A 35 -14.03 3.02 8.60
C GLY A 35 -12.86 3.42 9.49
N LYS A 36 -12.27 2.49 10.24
CA LYS A 36 -11.06 2.78 11.00
C LYS A 36 -9.91 3.07 10.05
N GLU A 37 -9.25 4.18 10.24
CA GLU A 37 -8.19 4.69 9.39
C GLU A 37 -7.02 5.11 10.25
N ASP A 38 -5.80 4.68 9.93
CA ASP A 38 -4.62 5.02 10.70
C ASP A 38 -3.34 4.80 9.88
N TYR A 39 -2.22 5.23 10.47
CA TYR A 39 -0.87 5.06 9.94
C TYR A 39 0.01 4.34 10.95
N ILE A 40 0.89 3.49 10.42
CA ILE A 40 1.98 2.90 11.18
C ILE A 40 3.27 3.49 10.63
N TRP A 41 4.03 4.16 11.48
CA TRP A 41 5.28 4.84 11.11
C TRP A 41 6.47 3.93 11.39
N PHE A 42 7.37 3.85 10.44
CA PHE A 42 8.61 3.10 10.58
C PHE A 42 9.81 4.03 10.52
N TYR A 43 10.24 4.41 9.34
CA TYR A 43 11.35 5.31 9.15
C TYR A 43 10.86 6.60 8.50
N HIS A 44 10.63 7.62 9.31
CA HIS A 44 10.12 8.89 8.84
C HIS A 44 10.96 10.03 9.42
N LYS A 45 11.26 11.05 8.59
CA LYS A 45 12.13 12.16 9.00
C LYS A 45 11.53 13.00 10.12
N GLU A 46 10.22 13.17 10.11
CA GLU A 46 9.53 14.11 11.00
C GLU A 46 8.67 13.42 12.06
N ARG A 47 8.61 12.10 12.06
CA ARG A 47 7.79 11.34 12.99
C ARG A 47 8.57 10.19 13.60
N SER A 48 8.35 9.99 14.90
CA SER A 48 8.91 8.84 15.59
C SER A 48 8.26 7.55 15.12
N PRO A 49 9.00 6.43 15.04
CA PRO A 49 8.42 5.14 14.72
C PRO A 49 7.28 4.79 15.69
N THR A 50 6.24 4.17 15.17
CA THR A 50 5.16 3.64 16.00
C THR A 50 5.69 2.57 16.92
N GLU A 51 5.39 2.68 18.21
CA GLU A 51 5.77 1.66 19.19
C GLU A 51 5.09 0.34 18.81
N ASN A 52 5.88 -0.75 18.77
CA ASN A 52 5.41 -2.06 18.34
C ASN A 52 4.81 -2.09 16.92
N GLY A 53 5.26 -1.20 16.05
CA GLY A 53 4.71 -1.06 14.69
C GLY A 53 4.76 -2.36 13.88
N LYS A 54 5.85 -3.15 13.99
CA LYS A 54 5.96 -4.44 13.31
C LYS A 54 4.88 -5.42 13.76
N SER A 55 4.67 -5.55 15.07
CA SER A 55 3.64 -6.43 15.61
C SER A 55 2.25 -5.96 15.23
N MET A 56 2.00 -4.65 15.26
CA MET A 56 0.72 -4.06 14.86
C MET A 56 0.41 -4.36 13.39
N LEU A 57 1.37 -4.17 12.51
CA LEU A 57 1.16 -4.42 11.09
C LEU A 57 0.97 -5.91 10.81
N GLN A 58 1.78 -6.77 11.41
CA GLN A 58 1.62 -8.21 11.20
C GLN A 58 0.27 -8.72 11.74
N ASN A 59 -0.19 -8.20 12.87
CA ASN A 59 -1.52 -8.54 13.39
C ASN A 59 -2.64 -8.04 12.47
N LEU A 60 -2.50 -6.85 11.92
CA LEU A 60 -3.43 -6.34 10.92
C LEU A 60 -3.51 -7.26 9.71
N LEU A 61 -2.36 -7.68 9.19
CA LEU A 61 -2.29 -8.59 8.04
C LEU A 61 -2.89 -9.97 8.35
N TYR A 62 -2.65 -10.52 9.54
CA TYR A 62 -3.25 -11.80 9.93
C TYR A 62 -4.77 -11.73 10.01
N ASN A 63 -5.31 -10.59 10.41
CA ASN A 63 -6.76 -10.40 10.53
C ASN A 63 -7.42 -9.96 9.22
N THR A 64 -6.64 -9.80 8.17
CA THR A 64 -7.13 -9.36 6.86
C THR A 64 -7.46 -10.55 5.99
N THR A 65 -8.68 -10.61 5.49
CA THR A 65 -9.14 -11.64 4.56
C THR A 65 -9.00 -11.20 3.11
N VAL A 66 -9.21 -9.92 2.84
CA VAL A 66 -8.98 -9.33 1.52
C VAL A 66 -8.19 -8.04 1.71
N LEU A 67 -7.04 -7.98 1.05
CA LEU A 67 -6.18 -6.81 1.05
C LEU A 67 -6.37 -6.06 -0.28
N ILE A 68 -6.76 -4.79 -0.17
CA ILE A 68 -6.99 -3.93 -1.33
C ILE A 68 -5.85 -2.94 -1.45
N GLY A 69 -5.34 -2.74 -2.64
CA GLY A 69 -4.33 -1.74 -2.90
C GLY A 69 -4.25 -1.40 -4.39
N HIS A 70 -3.61 -0.30 -4.70
CA HIS A 70 -3.34 0.11 -6.07
C HIS A 70 -1.89 -0.28 -6.40
N ASN A 71 -1.73 -1.22 -7.34
CA ASN A 71 -0.45 -1.89 -7.60
C ASN A 71 0.07 -2.64 -6.36
N ILE A 72 -0.79 -3.46 -5.79
CA ILE A 72 -0.54 -4.16 -4.51
C ILE A 72 0.67 -5.08 -4.56
N LYS A 73 1.07 -5.53 -5.74
CA LYS A 73 2.26 -6.35 -5.92
C LYS A 73 3.52 -5.64 -5.43
N PHE A 74 3.63 -4.35 -5.70
CA PHE A 74 4.73 -3.53 -5.21
C PHE A 74 4.75 -3.50 -3.68
N ASP A 75 3.59 -3.22 -3.08
CA ASP A 75 3.46 -3.13 -1.63
C ASP A 75 3.79 -4.47 -0.96
N LEU A 76 3.25 -5.57 -1.48
CA LEU A 76 3.51 -6.90 -0.93
C LEU A 76 4.98 -7.30 -1.07
N SER A 77 5.63 -6.97 -2.18
CA SER A 77 7.05 -7.24 -2.37
C SER A 77 7.89 -6.54 -1.30
N TRP A 78 7.57 -5.29 -1.01
CA TRP A 78 8.22 -4.54 0.06
C TRP A 78 7.98 -5.16 1.42
N LEU A 79 6.73 -5.50 1.72
CA LEU A 79 6.37 -6.08 3.01
C LEU A 79 7.07 -7.44 3.24
N TYR A 80 7.12 -8.30 2.24
CA TYR A 80 7.83 -9.57 2.34
C TYR A 80 9.32 -9.36 2.59
N ASN A 81 9.93 -8.41 1.94
CA ASN A 81 11.35 -8.12 2.15
C ASN A 81 11.64 -7.46 3.50
N CYS A 82 10.63 -6.85 4.12
CA CYS A 82 10.72 -6.32 5.48
C CYS A 82 10.40 -7.37 6.55
N GLY A 83 10.10 -8.60 6.15
CA GLY A 83 9.83 -9.70 7.09
C GLY A 83 8.37 -9.93 7.43
N PHE A 84 7.45 -9.25 6.76
CA PHE A 84 6.02 -9.48 6.95
C PHE A 84 5.52 -10.60 6.06
N THR A 85 4.41 -11.22 6.45
CA THR A 85 3.75 -12.26 5.66
C THR A 85 2.27 -11.95 5.49
N TYR A 86 1.76 -12.21 4.29
CA TYR A 86 0.35 -12.13 3.99
C TYR A 86 0.00 -13.20 2.95
N ASN A 87 -0.94 -14.09 3.27
CA ASN A 87 -1.26 -15.25 2.44
C ASN A 87 -2.73 -15.35 2.05
N ASN A 88 -3.50 -14.29 2.25
CA ASN A 88 -4.91 -14.28 1.91
C ASN A 88 -5.17 -13.56 0.57
N SER A 89 -6.44 -13.30 0.26
CA SER A 89 -6.85 -12.73 -1.00
C SER A 89 -6.39 -11.28 -1.16
N VAL A 90 -6.11 -10.90 -2.40
CA VAL A 90 -5.77 -9.53 -2.76
C VAL A 90 -6.74 -9.01 -3.83
N TYR A 91 -6.96 -7.72 -3.81
CA TYR A 91 -7.74 -7.01 -4.82
C TYR A 91 -6.93 -5.79 -5.25
N ASP A 92 -6.43 -5.82 -6.48
CA ASP A 92 -5.60 -4.75 -7.02
C ASP A 92 -6.43 -3.83 -7.91
N THR A 93 -6.64 -2.62 -7.44
CA THR A 93 -7.44 -1.64 -8.17
C THR A 93 -6.80 -1.21 -9.50
N MET A 94 -5.47 -1.27 -9.61
CA MET A 94 -4.79 -0.99 -10.87
C MET A 94 -5.07 -2.10 -11.91
N VAL A 95 -5.07 -3.35 -11.50
CA VAL A 95 -5.41 -4.48 -12.37
C VAL A 95 -6.86 -4.39 -12.83
N VAL A 96 -7.77 -4.04 -11.93
CA VAL A 96 -9.19 -3.84 -12.27
C VAL A 96 -9.35 -2.73 -13.30
N GLU A 97 -8.66 -1.60 -13.13
CA GLU A 97 -8.70 -0.52 -14.11
C GLU A 97 -8.15 -0.95 -15.47
N TYR A 98 -7.10 -1.76 -15.48
CA TYR A 98 -6.55 -2.33 -16.71
C TYR A 98 -7.58 -3.19 -17.45
N VAL A 99 -8.26 -4.07 -16.71
CA VAL A 99 -9.31 -4.93 -17.29
C VAL A 99 -10.46 -4.12 -17.83
N LEU A 100 -10.91 -3.12 -17.06
CA LEU A 100 -12.02 -2.24 -17.46
C LEU A 100 -11.69 -1.35 -18.66
N ALA A 101 -10.42 -1.07 -18.89
CA ALA A 101 -9.97 -0.29 -20.05
C ALA A 101 -10.14 -1.03 -21.39
N ARG A 102 -10.29 -2.35 -21.37
CA ARG A 102 -10.57 -3.18 -22.57
C ARG A 102 -9.60 -2.94 -23.72
N GLY A 103 -8.30 -2.83 -23.42
CA GLY A 103 -7.27 -2.57 -24.41
C GLY A 103 -7.08 -1.12 -24.82
N LEU A 104 -7.87 -0.20 -24.28
CA LEU A 104 -7.64 1.22 -24.47
C LEU A 104 -6.47 1.68 -23.62
N HIS A 105 -5.64 2.56 -24.18
CA HIS A 105 -4.54 3.15 -23.41
C HIS A 105 -5.07 4.23 -22.48
N ARG A 106 -5.20 3.89 -21.21
CA ARG A 106 -5.63 4.82 -20.16
C ARG A 106 -4.57 4.91 -19.09
N ASP A 107 -4.54 6.05 -18.42
CA ASP A 107 -3.70 6.23 -17.25
C ASP A 107 -4.20 5.33 -16.12
N LEU A 108 -3.37 4.34 -15.75
CA LEU A 108 -3.69 3.38 -14.68
C LEU A 108 -3.19 3.83 -13.31
N SER A 109 -2.59 5.02 -13.20
CA SER A 109 -2.20 5.56 -11.91
C SER A 109 -3.42 5.74 -11.01
N LEU A 110 -3.19 5.83 -9.70
CA LEU A 110 -4.27 6.09 -8.76
C LEU A 110 -4.96 7.42 -9.08
N ASP A 111 -4.19 8.46 -9.39
CA ASP A 111 -4.73 9.76 -9.80
C ASP A 111 -5.63 9.67 -11.03
N GLY A 112 -5.16 9.05 -12.09
CA GLY A 112 -5.92 8.90 -13.32
C GLY A 112 -7.19 8.09 -13.12
N SER A 113 -7.10 7.02 -12.33
CA SER A 113 -8.25 6.17 -12.00
C SER A 113 -9.28 6.94 -11.18
N CYS A 114 -8.84 7.69 -10.19
CA CYS A 114 -9.75 8.52 -9.38
C CYS A 114 -10.45 9.59 -10.23
N LYS A 115 -9.74 10.23 -11.15
CA LYS A 115 -10.33 11.22 -12.05
C LYS A 115 -11.41 10.61 -12.95
N ARG A 116 -11.16 9.43 -13.53
CA ARG A 116 -12.17 8.74 -14.34
C ARG A 116 -13.41 8.36 -13.55
N ARG A 117 -13.23 7.95 -12.30
CA ARG A 117 -14.31 7.51 -11.40
C ARG A 117 -14.94 8.64 -10.62
N LYS A 118 -14.43 9.88 -10.76
CA LYS A 118 -14.87 11.05 -10.01
C LYS A 118 -14.78 10.84 -8.49
N VAL A 119 -13.72 10.19 -8.06
CA VAL A 119 -13.42 9.91 -6.66
C VAL A 119 -12.27 10.81 -6.22
N LYS A 120 -12.39 11.40 -5.05
CA LYS A 120 -11.32 12.21 -4.47
C LYS A 120 -10.30 11.30 -3.79
N PRO A 121 -9.02 11.34 -4.19
CA PRO A 121 -8.01 10.51 -3.54
C PRO A 121 -7.69 11.01 -2.13
N HIS A 122 -7.43 10.07 -1.21
CA HIS A 122 -7.14 10.33 0.19
C HIS A 122 -5.65 10.13 0.51
N TYR A 123 -4.77 10.64 -0.32
CA TYR A 123 -3.34 10.48 -0.07
C TYR A 123 -2.65 11.73 0.44
N LEU A 124 -3.41 12.80 0.60
CA LEU A 124 -2.88 14.07 1.10
C LEU A 124 -3.11 14.17 2.60
N ILE A 125 -2.10 13.88 3.30
CA ILE A 125 -2.10 14.05 4.75
C ILE A 125 -0.90 14.86 5.15
#